data_b6fbcc2653312ccf43a14a0da317cc64
#
_entry.id   b6fbcc2653312ccf43a14a0da317cc64
#
_cell.length_a   1.000
_cell.length_b   1.000
_cell.length_c   1.000
_cell.angle_alpha   90.00
_cell.angle_beta   90.00
_cell.angle_gamma   90.00
#
_symmetry.space_group_name_H-M   'P 1'
#
loop_
_entity.id
_entity.type
_entity.pdbx_description
1 polymer ?
#
loop_
_entity_poly.entity_id
_entity_poly.type
_entity_poly.pdbx_seq_one_letter_code
_entity_poly.pdbx_strand_id
1 'polypeptide(L)'
;MMPEWDFVEMLEHGMPPTCGFGFGERLFAVLAGQSIRETVLFPLMKPITENQGKEKDKEMYVVTVIVNSGIELEPWQVMNTVAHLSAAFAARSKKNLFKFDSIKTGDNKNIKLNIQHAIMIKKAGSSDEIKKISNDAENEGLEVSHFTKEMIETTNDNKVVEWTKAKNYNDVEFLGVLVFGPKSKVEEITKSLELYS
;
A
#
# COMPACT_ATOMS: atom_id res chain seq x y z
N MET A 1 -6.39 -30.96 15.32
CA MET A 1 -6.02 -31.53 14.03
C MET A 1 -7.31 -32.08 13.45
N MET A 2 -7.80 -31.52 12.34
CA MET A 2 -9.00 -32.06 11.68
C MET A 2 -8.58 -33.30 10.86
N PRO A 3 -9.37 -34.38 10.86
CA PRO A 3 -9.11 -35.52 9.98
C PRO A 3 -9.28 -35.09 8.53
N GLU A 4 -8.40 -35.55 7.64
CA GLU A 4 -8.59 -35.44 6.20
C GLU A 4 -9.69 -36.43 5.78
N TRP A 5 -10.86 -35.91 5.53
CA TRP A 5 -12.04 -36.72 5.23
C TRP A 5 -11.87 -37.59 4.00
N ASP A 6 -11.15 -37.13 2.98
CA ASP A 6 -10.85 -37.87 1.76
C ASP A 6 -10.02 -39.12 2.07
N PHE A 7 -9.12 -39.09 3.06
CA PHE A 7 -8.36 -40.25 3.53
C PHE A 7 -9.24 -41.21 4.28
N VAL A 8 -10.16 -40.72 5.10
CA VAL A 8 -11.14 -41.55 5.82
C VAL A 8 -12.06 -42.29 4.84
N GLU A 9 -12.55 -41.60 3.83
CA GLU A 9 -13.41 -42.17 2.78
C GLU A 9 -12.67 -43.26 1.98
N MET A 10 -11.39 -43.05 1.66
CA MET A 10 -10.56 -44.09 1.02
C MET A 10 -10.38 -45.34 1.89
N LEU A 11 -10.26 -45.20 3.20
CA LEU A 11 -10.16 -46.30 4.13
C LEU A 11 -11.47 -47.10 4.22
N GLU A 12 -12.63 -46.48 4.08
CA GLU A 12 -13.94 -47.15 4.09
C GLU A 12 -14.14 -48.07 2.87
N HIS A 13 -13.46 -47.80 1.76
CA HIS A 13 -13.50 -48.65 0.56
C HIS A 13 -12.59 -49.91 0.66
N GLY A 14 -11.90 -50.05 1.77
CA GLY A 14 -11.03 -51.19 2.07
C GLY A 14 -9.61 -51.00 1.54
N MET A 15 -8.65 -51.18 2.43
CA MET A 15 -7.24 -51.26 2.04
C MET A 15 -6.87 -52.70 1.63
N PRO A 16 -6.24 -52.89 0.46
CA PRO A 16 -5.63 -54.19 0.15
C PRO A 16 -4.54 -54.46 1.17
N PRO A 17 -4.17 -55.75 1.39
CA PRO A 17 -3.08 -56.09 2.27
C PRO A 17 -1.81 -55.35 1.85
N THR A 18 -1.44 -54.33 2.63
CA THR A 18 -0.28 -53.48 2.34
C THR A 18 0.78 -53.68 3.40
N CYS A 19 2.00 -53.92 2.94
CA CYS A 19 3.19 -53.87 3.77
C CYS A 19 3.87 -52.51 3.52
N GLY A 20 3.92 -51.64 4.54
CA GLY A 20 4.55 -50.33 4.45
C GLY A 20 5.94 -50.32 5.06
N PHE A 21 6.89 -49.82 4.32
CA PHE A 21 8.21 -49.49 4.80
C PHE A 21 8.49 -48.01 4.54
N GLY A 22 8.81 -47.26 5.59
CA GLY A 22 9.08 -45.84 5.46
C GLY A 22 10.47 -45.48 6.01
N PHE A 23 11.25 -44.75 5.22
CA PHE A 23 12.44 -44.08 5.71
C PHE A 23 12.48 -42.66 5.18
N GLY A 24 13.14 -41.78 5.94
CA GLY A 24 13.11 -40.34 5.64
C GLY A 24 13.75 -40.01 4.29
N GLU A 25 13.14 -39.12 3.55
CA GLU A 25 13.61 -38.63 2.25
C GLU A 25 15.08 -38.18 2.25
N ARG A 26 15.55 -37.61 3.38
CA ARG A 26 16.95 -37.21 3.55
C ARG A 26 17.90 -38.43 3.52
N LEU A 27 17.52 -39.51 4.14
CA LEU A 27 18.31 -40.76 4.13
C LEU A 27 18.36 -41.34 2.71
N PHE A 28 17.24 -41.32 2.02
CA PHE A 28 17.17 -41.79 0.63
C PHE A 28 18.06 -40.94 -0.31
N ALA A 29 18.02 -39.63 -0.19
CA ALA A 29 18.86 -38.70 -0.96
C ALA A 29 20.36 -39.00 -0.73
N VAL A 30 20.77 -39.20 0.51
CA VAL A 30 22.16 -39.56 0.86
C VAL A 30 22.58 -40.91 0.25
N LEU A 31 21.72 -41.93 0.36
CA LEU A 31 22.01 -43.27 -0.19
C LEU A 31 22.04 -43.26 -1.73
N ALA A 32 21.22 -42.43 -2.37
CA ALA A 32 21.17 -42.29 -3.82
C ALA A 32 22.27 -41.35 -4.37
N GLY A 33 22.98 -40.64 -3.51
CA GLY A 33 23.98 -39.64 -3.92
C GLY A 33 23.40 -38.50 -4.71
N GLN A 34 22.13 -38.17 -4.46
CA GLN A 34 21.35 -37.19 -5.21
C GLN A 34 20.86 -36.06 -4.27
N SER A 35 20.47 -34.90 -4.84
CA SER A 35 19.84 -33.89 -4.04
C SER A 35 18.41 -34.31 -3.63
N ILE A 36 17.92 -33.82 -2.49
CA ILE A 36 16.54 -34.09 -2.02
C ILE A 36 15.51 -33.78 -3.10
N ARG A 37 15.73 -32.74 -3.90
CA ARG A 37 14.81 -32.31 -4.97
C ARG A 37 14.73 -33.32 -6.13
N GLU A 38 15.80 -34.06 -6.36
CA GLU A 38 15.89 -35.08 -7.43
C GLU A 38 15.37 -36.47 -6.97
N THR A 39 15.29 -36.68 -5.65
CA THR A 39 14.83 -37.95 -5.06
C THR A 39 13.35 -37.95 -4.75
N VAL A 40 12.67 -36.81 -4.74
CA VAL A 40 11.24 -36.74 -4.47
C VAL A 40 10.46 -36.99 -5.76
N LEU A 41 9.75 -38.12 -5.80
CA LEU A 41 8.92 -38.55 -6.95
C LEU A 41 7.79 -37.53 -7.27
N PHE A 42 7.33 -36.82 -6.25
CA PHE A 42 6.34 -35.75 -6.38
C PHE A 42 6.93 -34.49 -5.74
N PRO A 43 7.55 -33.60 -6.53
CA PRO A 43 7.97 -32.34 -5.96
C PRO A 43 6.76 -31.68 -5.29
N LEU A 44 6.94 -31.27 -4.03
CA LEU A 44 5.94 -30.54 -3.26
C LEU A 44 5.47 -29.36 -4.10
N MET A 45 4.44 -29.57 -4.90
CA MET A 45 3.73 -28.47 -5.53
C MET A 45 3.09 -27.68 -4.40
N LYS A 46 3.38 -26.39 -4.32
CA LYS A 46 2.58 -25.52 -3.45
C LYS A 46 1.13 -25.78 -3.78
N PRO A 47 0.26 -26.00 -2.80
CA PRO A 47 -1.16 -26.13 -3.09
C PRO A 47 -1.55 -24.93 -3.96
N ILE A 48 -2.13 -25.21 -5.11
CA ILE A 48 -2.74 -24.17 -5.94
C ILE A 48 -3.96 -23.76 -5.15
N THR A 49 -3.80 -22.79 -4.26
CA THR A 49 -4.94 -21.99 -3.82
C THR A 49 -5.49 -21.37 -5.09
N GLU A 50 -6.72 -21.67 -5.44
CA GLU A 50 -7.41 -21.25 -6.68
C GLU A 50 -7.38 -19.72 -6.94
N ASN A 51 -6.72 -18.96 -6.09
CA ASN A 51 -6.47 -17.51 -6.20
C ASN A 51 -5.03 -17.12 -6.56
N GLN A 52 -4.12 -18.08 -6.89
CA GLN A 52 -2.81 -17.75 -7.45
C GLN A 52 -2.79 -17.93 -8.99
N GLY A 53 -3.92 -17.66 -9.65
CA GLY A 53 -3.95 -17.33 -11.05
C GLY A 53 -3.25 -15.99 -11.25
N LYS A 54 -1.98 -16.05 -11.71
CA LYS A 54 -1.23 -14.91 -12.21
C LYS A 54 -1.44 -13.64 -11.35
N GLU A 55 -0.72 -13.51 -10.25
CA GLU A 55 -0.21 -12.20 -9.91
C GLU A 55 0.72 -11.81 -11.08
N LYS A 56 0.13 -11.31 -12.15
CA LYS A 56 0.74 -10.22 -12.91
C LYS A 56 1.18 -9.25 -11.85
N ASP A 57 2.43 -8.83 -11.87
CA ASP A 57 2.96 -7.79 -10.99
C ASP A 57 1.87 -6.77 -10.75
N LYS A 58 1.18 -6.89 -9.60
CA LYS A 58 0.16 -5.92 -9.25
C LYS A 58 0.95 -4.66 -9.03
N GLU A 59 0.86 -3.77 -10.00
CA GLU A 59 1.47 -2.46 -9.94
C GLU A 59 1.22 -1.88 -8.54
N MET A 60 2.29 -1.75 -7.77
CA MET A 60 2.21 -1.30 -6.39
C MET A 60 1.89 0.19 -6.40
N TYR A 61 0.85 0.59 -5.69
CA TYR A 61 0.46 1.98 -5.54
C TYR A 61 0.98 2.54 -4.22
N VAL A 62 1.32 3.82 -4.22
CA VAL A 62 1.79 4.52 -3.02
C VAL A 62 1.11 5.87 -2.90
N VAL A 63 1.00 6.34 -1.65
CA VAL A 63 0.58 7.70 -1.31
C VAL A 63 1.81 8.45 -0.84
N THR A 64 2.09 9.59 -1.43
CA THR A 64 3.16 10.49 -0.97
C THR A 64 2.56 11.86 -0.67
N VAL A 65 2.69 12.28 0.57
CA VAL A 65 2.35 13.64 1.02
C VAL A 65 3.61 14.47 1.03
N ILE A 66 3.58 15.64 0.43
CA ILE A 66 4.70 16.55 0.34
C ILE A 66 4.31 17.82 1.07
N VAL A 67 5.08 18.22 2.07
CA VAL A 67 4.82 19.40 2.91
C VAL A 67 5.85 20.49 2.60
N ASN A 68 5.39 21.71 2.58
CA ASN A 68 6.27 22.88 2.40
C ASN A 68 7.10 23.11 3.67
N SER A 69 8.40 22.92 3.56
CA SER A 69 9.38 23.19 4.64
C SER A 69 10.12 24.51 4.44
N GLY A 70 9.85 25.23 3.35
CA GLY A 70 10.44 26.53 3.07
C GLY A 70 9.80 27.67 3.85
N ILE A 71 8.72 27.39 4.56
CA ILE A 71 8.04 28.30 5.48
C ILE A 71 8.02 27.71 6.88
N GLU A 72 8.08 28.57 7.88
CA GLU A 72 7.97 28.12 9.27
C GLU A 72 6.52 27.78 9.59
N LEU A 73 6.26 26.47 9.75
CA LEU A 73 4.96 25.94 10.14
C LEU A 73 5.04 25.39 11.56
N GLU A 74 4.06 25.73 12.37
CA GLU A 74 3.87 25.10 13.66
C GLU A 74 3.57 23.59 13.48
N PRO A 75 3.98 22.70 14.39
CA PRO A 75 3.75 21.26 14.28
C PRO A 75 2.29 20.89 14.01
N TRP A 76 1.32 21.59 14.61
CA TRP A 76 -0.10 21.35 14.38
C TRP A 76 -0.52 21.68 12.95
N GLN A 77 0.10 22.68 12.30
CA GLN A 77 -0.20 23.08 10.91
C GLN A 77 0.27 22.01 9.93
N VAL A 78 1.44 21.42 10.19
CA VAL A 78 1.95 20.28 9.42
C VAL A 78 1.01 19.08 9.55
N MET A 79 0.64 18.73 10.78
CA MET A 79 -0.28 17.61 11.03
C MET A 79 -1.65 17.84 10.39
N ASN A 80 -2.17 19.07 10.47
CA ASN A 80 -3.44 19.44 9.86
C ASN A 80 -3.38 19.35 8.33
N THR A 81 -2.30 19.82 7.72
CA THR A 81 -2.06 19.70 6.27
C THR A 81 -2.10 18.23 5.83
N VAL A 82 -1.35 17.35 6.50
CA VAL A 82 -1.31 15.92 6.20
C VAL A 82 -2.69 15.28 6.38
N ALA A 83 -3.40 15.60 7.46
CA ALA A 83 -4.71 15.06 7.75
C ALA A 83 -5.75 15.45 6.68
N HIS A 84 -5.79 16.73 6.30
CA HIS A 84 -6.72 17.24 5.27
C HIS A 84 -6.42 16.64 3.88
N LEU A 85 -5.16 16.56 3.49
CA LEU A 85 -4.76 15.93 2.24
C LEU A 85 -5.17 14.46 2.19
N SER A 86 -4.93 13.72 3.27
CA SER A 86 -5.30 12.31 3.37
C SER A 86 -6.81 12.10 3.33
N ALA A 87 -7.57 12.93 4.04
CA ALA A 87 -9.03 12.89 4.06
C ALA A 87 -9.63 13.24 2.69
N ALA A 88 -9.11 14.29 2.03
CA ALA A 88 -9.57 14.71 0.70
C ALA A 88 -9.30 13.62 -0.35
N PHE A 89 -8.16 12.97 -0.28
CA PHE A 89 -7.81 11.85 -1.14
C PHE A 89 -8.75 10.66 -0.90
N ALA A 90 -8.94 10.24 0.34
CA ALA A 90 -9.82 9.13 0.68
C ALA A 90 -11.28 9.37 0.24
N ALA A 91 -11.77 10.62 0.32
CA ALA A 91 -13.11 10.98 -0.10
C ALA A 91 -13.30 10.99 -1.64
N ARG A 92 -12.23 11.24 -2.40
CA ARG A 92 -12.29 11.35 -3.88
C ARG A 92 -11.89 10.08 -4.59
N SER A 93 -11.02 9.28 -4.00
CA SER A 93 -10.51 8.08 -4.64
C SER A 93 -11.63 7.06 -4.84
N LYS A 94 -11.82 6.65 -6.10
CA LYS A 94 -12.79 5.61 -6.50
C LYS A 94 -12.25 4.20 -6.34
N LYS A 95 -10.96 4.05 -6.03
CA LYS A 95 -10.31 2.76 -5.87
C LYS A 95 -10.51 2.28 -4.45
N ASN A 96 -10.82 0.99 -4.31
CA ASN A 96 -10.81 0.36 -2.99
C ASN A 96 -9.35 0.24 -2.54
N LEU A 97 -8.91 1.23 -1.76
CA LEU A 97 -7.52 1.37 -1.33
C LEU A 97 -7.15 0.44 -0.19
N PHE A 98 -8.15 -0.19 0.44
CA PHE A 98 -7.92 -0.98 1.63
C PHE A 98 -8.19 -2.45 1.34
N LYS A 99 -7.18 -3.29 1.52
CA LYS A 99 -7.31 -4.75 1.43
C LYS A 99 -8.09 -5.28 2.63
N PHE A 100 -7.89 -4.64 3.77
CA PHE A 100 -8.58 -4.95 5.03
C PHE A 100 -9.08 -3.66 5.65
N ASP A 101 -10.36 -3.60 5.94
CA ASP A 101 -11.01 -2.53 6.70
C ASP A 101 -11.00 -2.82 8.21
N SER A 102 -10.80 -4.07 8.57
CA SER A 102 -10.77 -4.50 9.96
C SER A 102 -9.99 -5.80 10.16
N ILE A 103 -9.45 -5.98 11.34
CA ILE A 103 -8.79 -7.21 11.81
C ILE A 103 -9.42 -7.66 13.13
N LYS A 104 -9.60 -8.96 13.30
CA LYS A 104 -10.01 -9.54 14.57
C LYS A 104 -8.79 -9.88 15.43
N THR A 105 -8.85 -9.50 16.69
CA THR A 105 -7.89 -9.91 17.72
C THR A 105 -8.11 -11.37 18.13
N GLY A 106 -7.17 -11.95 18.87
CA GLY A 106 -7.28 -13.33 19.36
C GLY A 106 -8.48 -13.57 20.26
N ASP A 107 -9.01 -12.53 20.93
CA ASP A 107 -10.25 -12.54 21.73
C ASP A 107 -11.49 -12.13 20.92
N ASN A 108 -11.42 -12.16 19.58
CA ASN A 108 -12.50 -11.86 18.63
C ASN A 108 -13.01 -10.40 18.63
N LYS A 109 -12.27 -9.46 19.20
CA LYS A 109 -12.62 -8.04 19.06
C LYS A 109 -12.23 -7.52 17.69
N ASN A 110 -13.08 -6.68 17.13
CA ASN A 110 -12.84 -6.11 15.80
C ASN A 110 -12.11 -4.77 15.92
N ILE A 111 -10.94 -4.66 15.31
CA ILE A 111 -10.18 -3.41 15.20
C ILE A 111 -10.32 -2.92 13.76
N LYS A 112 -10.95 -1.75 13.61
CA LYS A 112 -11.02 -1.06 12.30
C LYS A 112 -9.68 -0.40 12.04
N LEU A 113 -9.09 -0.72 10.92
CA LEU A 113 -7.77 -0.19 10.55
C LEU A 113 -7.58 -0.22 9.03
N ASN A 114 -6.54 0.46 8.61
CA ASN A 114 -6.15 0.58 7.23
C ASN A 114 -4.69 0.11 7.09
N ILE A 115 -4.46 -0.95 6.32
CA ILE A 115 -3.13 -1.54 6.16
C ILE A 115 -2.82 -1.78 4.68
N GLN A 116 -2.91 -0.81 3.83
CA GLN A 116 -2.76 -1.21 2.43
C GLN A 116 -1.59 -0.62 1.69
N HIS A 117 -1.35 0.66 1.85
CA HIS A 117 -0.31 1.36 1.12
C HIS A 117 0.60 2.10 2.08
N ALA A 118 1.88 2.10 1.78
CA ALA A 118 2.80 2.99 2.47
C ALA A 118 2.38 4.43 2.20
N ILE A 119 2.24 5.21 3.27
CA ILE A 119 2.06 6.66 3.20
C ILE A 119 3.42 7.25 3.54
N MET A 120 4.03 7.92 2.58
CA MET A 120 5.30 8.60 2.79
C MET A 120 5.04 10.09 2.96
N ILE A 121 5.72 10.70 3.91
CA ILE A 121 5.69 12.16 4.08
C ILE A 121 7.07 12.68 3.73
N LYS A 122 7.11 13.58 2.75
CA LYS A 122 8.33 14.22 2.25
C LYS A 122 8.23 15.72 2.43
N LYS A 123 9.37 16.41 2.36
CA LYS A 123 9.47 17.86 2.45
C LYS A 123 9.91 18.45 1.11
N ALA A 124 9.31 19.59 0.73
CA ALA A 124 9.74 20.44 -0.37
C ALA A 124 10.21 21.78 0.19
N GLY A 125 11.21 22.38 -0.44
CA GLY A 125 11.81 23.63 0.03
C GLY A 125 11.00 24.88 -0.28
N SER A 126 9.96 24.79 -1.11
CA SER A 126 9.14 25.95 -1.48
C SER A 126 7.77 25.56 -2.06
N SER A 127 6.86 26.54 -2.08
CA SER A 127 5.57 26.41 -2.78
C SER A 127 5.74 26.16 -4.28
N ASP A 128 6.75 26.73 -4.91
CA ASP A 128 6.99 26.57 -6.35
C ASP A 128 7.48 25.16 -6.68
N GLU A 129 8.28 24.56 -5.80
CA GLU A 129 8.67 23.14 -5.94
C GLU A 129 7.44 22.23 -5.82
N ILE A 130 6.53 22.51 -4.89
CA ILE A 130 5.26 21.77 -4.76
C ILE A 130 4.40 21.93 -6.01
N LYS A 131 4.27 23.14 -6.56
CA LYS A 131 3.52 23.40 -7.81
C LYS A 131 4.11 22.61 -8.99
N LYS A 132 5.44 22.57 -9.10
CA LYS A 132 6.11 21.80 -10.14
C LYS A 132 5.79 20.32 -10.02
N ILE A 133 5.94 19.75 -8.83
CA ILE A 133 5.64 18.32 -8.56
C ILE A 133 4.16 18.03 -8.85
N SER A 134 3.26 18.91 -8.46
CA SER A 134 1.84 18.77 -8.76
C SER A 134 1.56 18.71 -10.25
N ASN A 135 2.12 19.66 -11.01
CA ASN A 135 1.96 19.71 -12.46
C ASN A 135 2.56 18.46 -13.14
N ASP A 136 3.74 18.04 -12.73
CA ASP A 136 4.38 16.82 -13.24
C ASP A 136 3.53 15.58 -12.95
N ALA A 137 2.94 15.49 -11.74
CA ALA A 137 2.05 14.40 -11.36
C ALA A 137 0.75 14.40 -12.18
N GLU A 138 0.12 15.55 -12.39
CA GLU A 138 -1.08 15.68 -13.21
C GLU A 138 -0.81 15.30 -14.68
N ASN A 139 0.32 15.72 -15.24
CA ASN A 139 0.74 15.38 -16.60
C ASN A 139 0.95 13.86 -16.78
N GLU A 140 1.41 13.17 -15.73
CA GLU A 140 1.56 11.71 -15.70
C GLU A 140 0.24 10.96 -15.39
N GLY A 141 -0.86 11.69 -15.21
CA GLY A 141 -2.18 11.14 -14.91
C GLY A 141 -2.33 10.57 -13.51
N LEU A 142 -1.53 11.05 -12.56
CA LEU A 142 -1.62 10.68 -11.14
C LEU A 142 -2.73 11.44 -10.44
N GLU A 143 -3.26 10.88 -9.36
CA GLU A 143 -4.25 11.59 -8.53
C GLU A 143 -3.52 12.58 -7.62
N VAL A 144 -3.99 13.82 -7.60
CA VAL A 144 -3.39 14.90 -6.82
C VAL A 144 -4.45 15.58 -5.94
N SER A 145 -4.05 15.96 -4.73
CA SER A 145 -4.84 16.81 -3.83
C SER A 145 -3.95 17.90 -3.26
N HIS A 146 -4.51 19.09 -3.12
CA HIS A 146 -3.75 20.28 -2.70
C HIS A 146 -4.26 20.81 -1.36
N PHE A 147 -3.35 21.41 -0.59
CA PHE A 147 -3.67 22.16 0.61
C PHE A 147 -2.92 23.48 0.58
N THR A 148 -3.66 24.57 0.69
CA THR A 148 -3.13 25.95 0.53
C THR A 148 -3.17 26.70 1.86
N LYS A 149 -2.50 27.84 1.89
CA LYS A 149 -2.44 28.70 3.08
C LYS A 149 -3.80 29.21 3.50
N GLU A 150 -4.66 29.52 2.54
CA GLU A 150 -6.02 29.98 2.81
C GLU A 150 -6.83 28.95 3.61
N MET A 151 -6.57 27.67 3.37
CA MET A 151 -7.28 26.57 4.05
C MET A 151 -6.91 26.42 5.53
N ILE A 152 -5.74 26.94 5.94
CA ILE A 152 -5.34 26.89 7.34
C ILE A 152 -5.64 28.20 8.09
N GLU A 153 -5.77 29.31 7.37
CA GLU A 153 -6.05 30.63 7.95
C GLU A 153 -7.51 30.82 8.36
N THR A 154 -8.42 30.03 7.79
CA THR A 154 -9.85 30.12 8.12
C THR A 154 -10.53 28.77 8.05
N THR A 155 -11.52 28.55 8.90
CA THR A 155 -12.42 27.39 8.86
C THR A 155 -13.67 27.62 8.01
N ASN A 156 -13.77 28.78 7.35
CA ASN A 156 -14.92 29.15 6.53
C ASN A 156 -14.64 28.87 5.06
N ASP A 157 -15.23 27.81 4.52
CA ASP A 157 -15.03 27.37 3.14
C ASP A 157 -15.35 28.47 2.10
N ASN A 158 -16.36 29.30 2.34
CA ASN A 158 -16.70 30.39 1.42
C ASN A 158 -15.58 31.42 1.34
N LYS A 159 -14.91 31.72 2.46
CA LYS A 159 -13.76 32.62 2.47
C LYS A 159 -12.56 32.02 1.76
N VAL A 160 -12.30 30.73 1.97
CA VAL A 160 -11.25 30.02 1.23
C VAL A 160 -11.46 30.13 -0.26
N VAL A 161 -12.69 29.87 -0.73
CA VAL A 161 -13.04 29.99 -2.15
C VAL A 161 -12.88 31.42 -2.67
N GLU A 162 -13.34 32.40 -1.91
CA GLU A 162 -13.24 33.82 -2.27
C GLU A 162 -11.78 34.27 -2.39
N TRP A 163 -10.97 33.96 -1.35
CA TRP A 163 -9.56 34.36 -1.32
C TRP A 163 -8.73 33.68 -2.40
N THR A 164 -9.02 32.42 -2.67
CA THR A 164 -8.31 31.65 -3.72
C THR A 164 -8.69 32.19 -5.12
N LYS A 165 -9.96 32.49 -5.36
CA LYS A 165 -10.42 33.05 -6.64
C LYS A 165 -9.84 34.43 -6.94
N ALA A 166 -9.46 35.18 -5.92
CA ALA A 166 -8.85 36.50 -6.07
C ALA A 166 -7.36 36.44 -6.47
N LYS A 167 -6.76 35.25 -6.49
CA LYS A 167 -5.33 35.04 -6.80
C LYS A 167 -5.14 34.34 -8.15
N ASN A 168 -4.02 34.63 -8.81
CA ASN A 168 -3.55 33.79 -9.90
C ASN A 168 -2.92 32.53 -9.33
N TYR A 169 -2.86 31.45 -10.10
CA TYR A 169 -2.26 30.16 -9.66
C TYR A 169 -0.85 30.32 -9.09
N ASN A 170 -0.03 31.18 -9.71
CA ASN A 170 1.34 31.43 -9.25
C ASN A 170 1.40 32.13 -7.88
N ASP A 171 0.37 32.86 -7.52
CA ASP A 171 0.28 33.63 -6.27
C ASP A 171 -0.31 32.80 -5.11
N VAL A 172 -0.87 31.62 -5.41
CA VAL A 172 -1.36 30.69 -4.38
C VAL A 172 -0.17 30.06 -3.67
N GLU A 173 -0.16 30.12 -2.34
CA GLU A 173 0.86 29.51 -1.51
C GLU A 173 0.43 28.08 -1.10
N PHE A 174 1.14 27.08 -1.62
CA PHE A 174 0.88 25.69 -1.29
C PHE A 174 1.61 25.28 -0.01
N LEU A 175 0.86 24.78 0.96
CA LEU A 175 1.39 24.19 2.20
C LEU A 175 1.69 22.72 2.02
N GLY A 176 1.00 22.05 1.11
CA GLY A 176 1.28 20.67 0.78
C GLY A 176 0.51 20.16 -0.42
N VAL A 177 0.96 19.04 -0.93
CA VAL A 177 0.31 18.27 -2.00
C VAL A 177 0.39 16.78 -1.66
N LEU A 178 -0.67 16.05 -1.99
CA LEU A 178 -0.68 14.60 -1.94
C LEU A 178 -0.67 14.08 -3.38
N VAL A 179 0.22 13.13 -3.67
CA VAL A 179 0.31 12.43 -4.95
C VAL A 179 0.06 10.95 -4.72
N PHE A 180 -0.83 10.36 -5.51
CA PHE A 180 -1.16 8.95 -5.47
C PHE A 180 -1.10 8.34 -6.86
N GLY A 181 -0.47 7.19 -6.96
CA GLY A 181 -0.38 6.43 -8.20
C GLY A 181 0.57 5.25 -8.12
N PRO A 182 0.94 4.68 -9.28
CA PRO A 182 1.94 3.65 -9.39
C PRO A 182 3.25 4.06 -8.72
N LYS A 183 3.81 3.15 -7.92
CA LYS A 183 5.02 3.42 -7.13
C LYS A 183 6.17 3.95 -7.99
N SER A 184 6.39 3.35 -9.14
CA SER A 184 7.47 3.74 -10.07
C SER A 184 7.36 5.20 -10.49
N LYS A 185 6.16 5.67 -10.87
CA LYS A 185 5.91 7.04 -11.29
C LYS A 185 6.01 8.04 -10.14
N VAL A 186 5.39 7.72 -8.99
CA VAL A 186 5.44 8.60 -7.82
C VAL A 186 6.85 8.75 -7.29
N GLU A 187 7.62 7.66 -7.23
CA GLU A 187 9.03 7.71 -6.81
C GLU A 187 9.90 8.51 -7.78
N GLU A 188 9.67 8.42 -9.09
CA GLU A 188 10.41 9.19 -10.08
C GLU A 188 10.20 10.69 -9.91
N ILE A 189 8.96 11.14 -9.75
CA ILE A 189 8.61 12.55 -9.56
C ILE A 189 9.14 13.09 -8.22
N THR A 190 9.15 12.26 -7.19
CA THR A 190 9.49 12.68 -5.82
C THR A 190 10.89 12.26 -5.36
N LYS A 191 11.75 11.74 -6.28
CA LYS A 191 13.08 11.19 -5.93
C LYS A 191 14.04 12.21 -5.32
N SER A 192 13.91 13.48 -5.68
CA SER A 192 14.76 14.57 -5.18
C SER A 192 14.39 15.01 -3.76
N LEU A 193 13.21 14.62 -3.27
CA LEU A 193 12.71 15.06 -1.98
C LEU A 193 13.16 14.15 -0.86
N GLU A 194 13.52 14.76 0.26
CA GLU A 194 13.85 14.06 1.50
C GLU A 194 12.58 13.70 2.29
N LEU A 195 12.68 12.69 3.16
CA LEU A 195 11.63 12.41 4.12
C LEU A 195 11.49 13.57 5.11
N TYR A 196 10.26 13.80 5.55
CA TYR A 196 9.98 14.79 6.57
C TYR A 196 10.49 14.26 7.92
N SER A 197 11.46 14.95 8.49
CA SER A 197 12.13 14.60 9.75
C SER A 197 12.05 15.77 10.73
#